data_f536ede8535219014410ae17554b2650
#
_entry.id   f536ede8535219014410ae17554b2650
#
_cell.length_a   1.000
_cell.length_b   1.000
_cell.length_c   1.000
_cell.angle_alpha   90.00
_cell.angle_beta   90.00
_cell.angle_gamma   90.00
#
_symmetry.space_group_name_H-M   'P 1'
#
loop_
_entity.id
_entity.type
_entity.pdbx_description
1 polymer ?
#
loop_
_entity_poly.entity_id
_entity_poly.type
_entity_poly.pdbx_seq_one_letter_code
_entity_poly.pdbx_strand_id
1 'polypeptide(L)'
;MPRFVVDCGAVLHLAGEGVGIAPGHELFAPTLLRSQTLSALHRAVHAGELPPDVALDRLARIRTMPIRPLGDAVLRLRAWDLADQLGWAQTYDAEYVALTQLQADALVTLDADLARRVDGIVPTAPVEALQT
;
A
#
# COMPACT_ATOMS: atom_id res chain seq x y z
N MET A 1 13.67 3.35 -14.18
CA MET A 1 12.73 2.33 -13.72
C MET A 1 11.70 2.98 -12.80
N PRO A 2 10.41 2.81 -13.07
CA PRO A 2 9.38 3.40 -12.22
C PRO A 2 9.43 2.82 -10.80
N ARG A 3 9.22 3.69 -9.84
CA ARG A 3 9.14 3.31 -8.43
C ARG A 3 7.74 3.65 -7.91
N PHE A 4 7.10 2.67 -7.32
CA PHE A 4 5.73 2.84 -6.82
C PHE A 4 5.65 2.46 -5.35
N VAL A 5 4.91 3.23 -4.58
CA VAL A 5 4.43 2.81 -3.27
C VAL A 5 3.06 2.17 -3.46
N VAL A 6 2.84 1.00 -2.88
CA VAL A 6 1.56 0.29 -2.97
C VAL A 6 0.90 0.26 -1.60
N ASP A 7 -0.38 0.61 -1.55
CA ASP A 7 -1.11 0.59 -0.29
C ASP A 7 -1.79 -0.76 -0.03
N CYS A 8 -2.40 -0.90 1.14
CA CYS A 8 -3.03 -2.14 1.56
C CYS A 8 -4.12 -2.61 0.59
N GLY A 9 -5.01 -1.71 0.18
CA GLY A 9 -6.09 -2.04 -0.75
C GLY A 9 -5.59 -2.51 -2.10
N ALA A 10 -4.55 -1.85 -2.63
CA ALA A 10 -3.95 -2.25 -3.90
C ALA A 10 -3.32 -3.64 -3.81
N VAL A 11 -2.58 -3.91 -2.74
CA VAL A 11 -1.93 -5.22 -2.53
C VAL A 11 -2.96 -6.33 -2.37
N LEU A 12 -4.02 -6.10 -1.61
CA LEU A 12 -5.10 -7.07 -1.44
C LEU A 12 -5.80 -7.36 -2.77
N HIS A 13 -6.01 -6.35 -3.59
CA HIS A 13 -6.60 -6.50 -4.92
C HIS A 13 -5.72 -7.38 -5.82
N LEU A 14 -4.42 -7.09 -5.88
CA LEU A 14 -3.46 -7.87 -6.67
C LEU A 14 -3.42 -9.32 -6.23
N ALA A 15 -3.43 -9.57 -4.93
CA ALA A 15 -3.44 -10.93 -4.39
C ALA A 15 -4.73 -11.68 -4.74
N GLY A 16 -5.87 -10.97 -4.70
CA GLY A 16 -7.17 -11.55 -5.01
C GLY A 16 -7.34 -11.88 -6.48
N GLU A 17 -6.86 -11.02 -7.36
CA GLU A 17 -6.94 -11.22 -8.82
C GLU A 17 -5.88 -12.18 -9.34
N GLY A 18 -4.83 -12.44 -8.57
CA GLY A 18 -3.72 -13.28 -9.02
C GLY A 18 -2.92 -12.67 -10.15
N VAL A 19 -2.90 -11.34 -10.23
CA VAL A 19 -2.23 -10.60 -11.30
C VAL A 19 -0.76 -10.42 -11.00
N GLY A 20 0.09 -10.64 -11.99
CA GLY A 20 1.51 -10.42 -11.87
C GLY A 20 1.90 -8.94 -12.00
N ILE A 21 3.08 -8.63 -11.50
CA ILE A 21 3.69 -7.31 -11.60
C ILE A 21 4.71 -7.36 -12.74
N ALA A 22 4.66 -6.37 -13.64
CA ALA A 22 5.57 -6.31 -14.77
C ALA A 22 7.02 -6.17 -14.31
N PRO A 23 7.97 -6.83 -14.99
CA PRO A 23 9.39 -6.67 -14.66
C PRO A 23 9.84 -5.22 -14.80
N GLY A 24 10.80 -4.82 -14.00
CA GLY A 24 11.37 -3.48 -14.08
C GLY A 24 10.71 -2.44 -13.17
N HIS A 25 9.58 -2.75 -12.55
CA HIS A 25 8.99 -1.89 -11.53
C HIS A 25 9.59 -2.18 -10.16
N GLU A 26 9.91 -1.13 -9.42
CA GLU A 26 10.30 -1.23 -8.02
C GLU A 26 9.11 -0.87 -7.14
N LEU A 27 8.75 -1.77 -6.24
CA LEU A 27 7.63 -1.57 -5.34
C LEU A 27 8.10 -1.40 -3.90
N PHE A 28 7.52 -0.42 -3.23
CA PHE A 28 7.82 -0.10 -1.83
C PHE A 28 6.54 -0.01 -1.03
N ALA A 29 6.64 -0.28 0.26
CA ALA A 29 5.55 -0.04 1.20
C ALA A 29 6.12 0.19 2.59
N PRO A 30 5.41 0.94 3.45
CA PRO A 30 5.77 0.98 4.86
C PRO A 30 5.69 -0.43 5.48
N THR A 31 6.46 -0.70 6.51
CA THR A 31 6.39 -1.98 7.25
C THR A 31 4.99 -2.23 7.81
N LEU A 32 4.23 -1.18 8.03
CA LEU A 32 2.82 -1.21 8.42
C LEU A 32 1.97 -2.10 7.51
N LEU A 33 2.31 -2.19 6.21
CA LEU A 33 1.57 -2.98 5.24
C LEU A 33 1.36 -4.43 5.70
N ARG A 34 2.36 -5.03 6.33
CA ARG A 34 2.29 -6.43 6.80
C ARG A 34 1.16 -6.63 7.80
N SER A 35 1.07 -5.75 8.78
CA SER A 35 0.01 -5.82 9.79
C SER A 35 -1.35 -5.48 9.21
N GLN A 36 -1.41 -4.51 8.30
CA GLN A 36 -2.67 -4.11 7.68
C GLN A 36 -3.25 -5.21 6.80
N THR A 37 -2.45 -5.86 5.98
CA THR A 37 -2.92 -6.94 5.11
C THR A 37 -3.33 -8.17 5.91
N LEU A 38 -2.57 -8.53 6.93
CA LEU A 38 -2.93 -9.62 7.83
C LEU A 38 -4.28 -9.36 8.50
N SER A 39 -4.46 -8.17 9.07
CA SER A 39 -5.68 -7.81 9.77
C SER A 39 -6.88 -7.73 8.83
N ALA A 40 -6.71 -7.18 7.63
CA ALA A 40 -7.78 -7.07 6.65
C ALA A 40 -8.29 -8.46 6.19
N LEU A 41 -7.39 -9.39 5.93
CA LEU A 41 -7.76 -10.76 5.56
C LEU A 41 -8.44 -11.49 6.71
N HIS A 42 -7.95 -11.32 7.91
CA HIS A 42 -8.57 -11.95 9.08
C HIS A 42 -9.99 -11.39 9.34
N ARG A 43 -10.17 -10.08 9.20
CA ARG A 43 -11.50 -9.46 9.33
C ARG A 43 -12.48 -10.00 8.30
N ALA A 44 -12.03 -10.20 7.06
CA ALA A 44 -12.88 -10.75 6.00
C ALA A 44 -13.35 -12.17 6.33
N VAL A 45 -12.46 -12.98 6.88
CA VAL A 45 -12.81 -14.35 7.34
C VAL A 45 -13.80 -14.28 8.50
N HIS A 46 -13.53 -13.44 9.48
CA HIS A 46 -14.39 -13.28 10.67
C HIS A 46 -15.78 -12.80 10.30
N ALA A 47 -15.89 -11.94 9.29
CA ALA A 47 -17.17 -11.43 8.80
C ALA A 47 -17.90 -12.41 7.87
N GLY A 48 -17.30 -13.56 7.56
CA GLY A 48 -17.90 -14.54 6.66
C GLY A 48 -17.83 -14.18 5.18
N GLU A 49 -17.00 -13.19 4.83
CA GLU A 49 -16.85 -12.71 3.44
C GLU A 49 -15.86 -13.57 2.65
N LEU A 50 -14.98 -14.28 3.32
CA LEU A 50 -13.89 -15.02 2.70
C LEU A 50 -13.61 -16.31 3.45
N PRO A 51 -13.49 -17.47 2.76
CA PRO A 51 -13.08 -18.71 3.43
C PRO A 51 -11.65 -18.61 4.00
N PRO A 52 -11.36 -19.26 5.13
CA PRO A 52 -10.03 -19.19 5.75
C PRO A 52 -8.89 -19.65 4.85
N ASP A 53 -9.10 -20.73 4.09
CA ASP A 53 -8.07 -21.26 3.18
C ASP A 53 -7.75 -20.28 2.05
N VAL A 54 -8.75 -19.59 1.52
CA VAL A 54 -8.56 -18.56 0.51
C VAL A 54 -7.77 -17.36 1.07
N ALA A 55 -8.12 -16.93 2.29
CA ALA A 55 -7.41 -15.84 2.95
C ALA A 55 -5.94 -16.16 3.18
N LEU A 56 -5.65 -17.37 3.65
CA LEU A 56 -4.28 -17.82 3.88
C LEU A 56 -3.48 -17.95 2.59
N ASP A 57 -4.13 -18.38 1.51
CA ASP A 57 -3.51 -18.43 0.18
C ASP A 57 -3.13 -17.01 -0.31
N ARG A 58 -4.03 -16.05 -0.15
CA ARG A 58 -3.76 -14.65 -0.51
C ARG A 58 -2.65 -14.06 0.33
N LEU A 59 -2.62 -14.37 1.63
CA LEU A 59 -1.54 -13.92 2.51
C LEU A 59 -0.18 -14.47 2.04
N ALA A 60 -0.15 -15.74 1.62
CA ALA A 60 1.07 -16.34 1.08
C ALA A 60 1.51 -15.66 -0.22
N ARG A 61 0.56 -15.30 -1.09
CA ARG A 61 0.86 -14.55 -2.33
C ARG A 61 1.46 -13.19 -2.03
N ILE A 62 0.91 -12.46 -1.07
CA ILE A 62 1.41 -11.14 -0.66
C ILE A 62 2.87 -11.26 -0.21
N ARG A 63 3.19 -12.31 0.56
CA ARG A 63 4.53 -12.53 1.08
C ARG A 63 5.57 -12.74 -0.04
N THR A 64 5.14 -13.24 -1.20
CA THR A 64 6.03 -13.46 -2.34
C THR A 64 6.10 -12.29 -3.30
N MET A 65 5.28 -11.25 -3.12
CA MET A 65 5.33 -10.07 -3.97
C MET A 65 6.65 -9.32 -3.78
N PRO A 66 7.23 -8.76 -4.86
CA PRO A 66 8.51 -8.05 -4.79
C PRO A 66 8.32 -6.63 -4.23
N ILE A 67 7.80 -6.54 -3.01
CA ILE A 67 7.57 -5.28 -2.31
C ILE A 67 8.65 -5.11 -1.24
N ARG A 68 9.38 -4.01 -1.31
CA ARG A 68 10.42 -3.69 -0.36
C ARG A 68 9.81 -2.90 0.82
N PRO A 69 9.82 -3.45 2.04
CA PRO A 69 9.30 -2.73 3.20
C PRO A 69 10.32 -1.71 3.69
N LEU A 70 9.87 -0.52 4.04
CA LEU A 70 10.70 0.54 4.61
C LEU A 70 10.00 1.13 5.83
N GLY A 71 10.76 1.42 6.88
CA GLY A 71 10.17 1.91 8.12
C GLY A 71 11.22 2.46 9.08
N ASP A 72 12.07 3.39 8.60
CA ASP A 72 13.08 4.02 9.43
C ASP A 72 12.56 5.26 10.15
N ALA A 73 13.44 5.90 10.92
CA ALA A 73 13.09 7.10 11.68
C ALA A 73 12.76 8.29 10.78
N VAL A 74 13.41 8.40 9.63
CA VAL A 74 13.17 9.49 8.68
C VAL A 74 11.73 9.41 8.14
N LEU A 75 11.30 8.21 7.74
CA LEU A 75 9.94 7.99 7.27
C LEU A 75 8.92 8.33 8.35
N ARG A 76 9.15 7.89 9.58
CA ARG A 76 8.20 8.10 10.67
C ARG A 76 8.05 9.58 11.02
N LEU A 77 9.14 10.32 11.06
CA LEU A 77 9.09 11.76 11.32
C LEU A 77 8.41 12.51 10.17
N ARG A 78 8.67 12.11 8.93
CA ARG A 78 8.01 12.71 7.77
C ARG A 78 6.51 12.46 7.80
N ALA A 79 6.09 11.24 8.16
CA ALA A 79 4.68 10.91 8.30
C ALA A 79 4.00 11.73 9.38
N TRP A 80 4.68 11.94 10.51
CA TRP A 80 4.17 12.81 11.57
C TRP A 80 3.93 14.22 11.05
N ASP A 81 4.93 14.81 10.39
CA ASP A 81 4.83 16.17 9.87
C ASP A 81 3.72 16.31 8.84
N LEU A 82 3.56 15.33 7.95
CA LEU A 82 2.49 15.33 6.95
C LEU A 82 1.11 15.26 7.60
N ALA A 83 0.93 14.36 8.56
CA ALA A 83 -0.34 14.22 9.26
C ALA A 83 -0.69 15.52 9.99
N ASP A 84 0.31 16.17 10.60
CA ASP A 84 0.13 17.43 11.29
C ASP A 84 -0.26 18.55 10.32
N GLN A 85 0.45 18.69 9.20
CA GLN A 85 0.16 19.68 8.17
C GLN A 85 -1.21 19.51 7.54
N LEU A 86 -1.64 18.27 7.35
CA LEU A 86 -2.91 17.95 6.68
C LEU A 86 -4.09 17.83 7.64
N GLY A 87 -3.84 17.95 8.94
CA GLY A 87 -4.89 17.83 9.95
C GLY A 87 -5.40 16.41 10.11
N TRP A 88 -4.58 15.39 9.80
CA TRP A 88 -4.97 14.00 9.96
C TRP A 88 -4.68 13.52 11.37
N ALA A 89 -5.69 12.93 12.01
CA ALA A 89 -5.54 12.41 13.38
C ALA A 89 -4.64 11.17 13.44
N GLN A 90 -4.65 10.35 12.39
CA GLN A 90 -3.86 9.12 12.32
C GLN A 90 -2.75 9.28 11.30
N THR A 91 -1.65 8.54 11.50
CA THR A 91 -0.47 8.62 10.64
C THR A 91 -0.37 7.49 9.63
N TYR A 92 -1.32 6.56 9.56
CA TYR A 92 -1.23 5.38 8.71
C TYR A 92 -1.14 5.75 7.22
N ASP A 93 -2.10 6.53 6.71
CA ASP A 93 -2.05 7.00 5.33
C ASP A 93 -0.86 7.93 5.10
N ALA A 94 -0.49 8.70 6.11
CA ALA A 94 0.67 9.60 6.03
C ALA A 94 1.98 8.82 5.81
N GLU A 95 2.11 7.60 6.33
CA GLU A 95 3.30 6.79 6.08
C GLU A 95 3.43 6.43 4.60
N TYR A 96 2.32 6.08 3.94
CA TYR A 96 2.33 5.79 2.50
C TYR A 96 2.67 7.03 1.68
N VAL A 97 2.09 8.17 2.03
CA VAL A 97 2.34 9.43 1.33
C VAL A 97 3.78 9.89 1.55
N ALA A 98 4.28 9.81 2.78
CA ALA A 98 5.66 10.17 3.10
C ALA A 98 6.66 9.30 2.35
N LEU A 99 6.41 8.00 2.29
CA LEU A 99 7.28 7.08 1.56
C LEU A 99 7.29 7.39 0.06
N THR A 100 6.14 7.75 -0.50
CA THR A 100 6.04 8.16 -1.90
C THR A 100 6.89 9.41 -2.16
N GLN A 101 6.82 10.40 -1.28
CA GLN A 101 7.63 11.62 -1.42
C GLN A 101 9.13 11.33 -1.34
N LEU A 102 9.53 10.42 -0.47
CA LEU A 102 10.94 10.16 -0.21
C LEU A 102 11.58 9.21 -1.22
N GLN A 103 10.83 8.24 -1.77
CA GLN A 103 11.42 7.12 -2.48
C GLN A 103 10.79 6.78 -3.82
N ALA A 104 9.61 7.32 -4.14
CA ALA A 104 8.85 6.80 -5.27
C ALA A 104 8.34 7.88 -6.22
N ASP A 105 7.90 7.44 -7.39
CA ASP A 105 7.33 8.31 -8.42
C ASP A 105 5.83 8.50 -8.24
N ALA A 106 5.13 7.50 -7.70
CA ALA A 106 3.69 7.57 -7.50
C ALA A 106 3.22 6.59 -6.43
N LEU A 107 2.07 6.90 -5.84
CA LEU A 107 1.33 6.03 -4.92
C LEU A 107 0.26 5.29 -5.71
N VAL A 108 0.28 3.96 -5.66
CA VAL A 108 -0.76 3.13 -6.25
C VAL A 108 -1.81 2.86 -5.19
N THR A 109 -3.03 3.33 -5.43
CA THR A 109 -4.14 3.17 -4.50
C THR A 109 -5.44 2.94 -5.27
N LEU A 110 -6.34 2.15 -4.67
CA LEU A 110 -7.72 1.98 -5.14
C LEU A 110 -8.70 2.88 -4.37
N ASP A 111 -8.21 3.56 -3.34
CA ASP A 111 -9.03 4.44 -2.50
C ASP A 111 -9.16 5.81 -3.18
N ALA A 112 -10.32 6.06 -3.78
CA ALA A 112 -10.59 7.32 -4.47
C ALA A 112 -10.58 8.51 -3.51
N ASP A 113 -10.98 8.31 -2.25
CA ASP A 113 -10.95 9.36 -1.24
C ASP A 113 -9.50 9.74 -0.90
N LEU A 114 -8.65 8.75 -0.69
CA LEU A 114 -7.23 9.00 -0.45
C LEU A 114 -6.59 9.71 -1.65
N ALA A 115 -6.88 9.27 -2.87
CA ALA A 115 -6.36 9.90 -4.08
C ALA A 115 -6.73 11.39 -4.15
N ARG A 116 -7.96 11.74 -3.77
CA ARG A 116 -8.39 13.15 -3.72
C ARG A 116 -7.65 13.92 -2.62
N ARG A 117 -7.50 13.32 -1.43
CA ARG A 117 -6.86 14.00 -0.28
C ARG A 117 -5.38 14.26 -0.53
N VAL A 118 -4.72 13.49 -1.36
CA VAL A 118 -3.29 13.64 -1.66
C VAL A 118 -3.02 14.34 -2.99
N ASP A 119 -4.06 14.76 -3.70
CA ASP A 119 -3.91 15.49 -4.96
C ASP A 119 -3.08 16.76 -4.73
N GLY A 120 -2.06 16.96 -5.57
CA GLY A 120 -1.12 18.05 -5.41
C GLY A 120 -0.01 17.81 -4.39
N ILE A 121 -0.05 16.69 -3.65
CA ILE A 121 0.98 16.32 -2.67
C ILE A 121 1.90 15.26 -3.23
N VAL A 122 1.32 14.16 -3.74
CA VAL A 122 2.06 13.12 -4.46
C VAL A 122 1.26 12.69 -5.68
N PRO A 123 1.93 12.22 -6.75
CA PRO A 123 1.24 11.59 -7.87
C PRO A 123 0.61 10.26 -7.43
N THR A 124 -0.54 9.93 -8.00
CA THR A 124 -1.17 8.62 -7.83
C THR A 124 -1.24 7.89 -9.16
N ALA A 125 -1.30 6.56 -9.09
CA ALA A 125 -1.40 5.73 -10.27
C ALA A 125 -2.40 4.59 -10.02
N PRO A 126 -3.06 4.10 -11.08
CA PRO A 126 -3.95 2.95 -10.95
C PRO A 126 -3.15 1.64 -10.84
N VAL A 127 -3.81 0.58 -10.37
CA VAL A 127 -3.18 -0.74 -10.24
C VAL A 127 -2.66 -1.25 -11.58
N GLU A 128 -3.31 -0.90 -12.67
CA GLU A 128 -2.93 -1.28 -14.03
C GLU A 128 -1.52 -0.80 -14.39
N ALA A 129 -1.05 0.29 -13.78
CA ALA A 129 0.31 0.80 -14.00
C ALA A 129 1.39 -0.22 -13.60
N LEU A 130 1.08 -1.15 -12.69
CA LEU A 130 2.00 -2.19 -12.25
C LEU A 130 2.13 -3.34 -13.25
N GLN A 131 1.26 -3.41 -14.23
CA GLN A 131 1.15 -4.52 -15.18
C GLN A 131 1.79 -4.21 -16.53
N THR A 132 2.25 -3.01 -16.73
CA THR A 132 2.81 -2.57 -18.02
C THR A 132 4.28 -2.13 -17.95
#